data_8aa37be52baf40ec2668e14b8c192b33
#
_entry.id   8aa37be52baf40ec2668e14b8c192b33
#
_cell.length_a   1.000
_cell.length_b   1.000
_cell.length_c   1.000
_cell.angle_alpha   90.00
_cell.angle_beta   90.00
_cell.angle_gamma   90.00
#
_symmetry.space_group_name_H-M   'P 1'
#
loop_
_entity.id
_entity.type
_entity.pdbx_description
1 polymer ?
#
loop_
_entity_poly.entity_id
_entity_poly.type
_entity_poly.pdbx_seq_one_letter_code
_entity_poly.pdbx_strand_id
1 'polypeptide(L)'
;MKTIIFGLFAIASLVLAGCASTAYIEKDDNTDFTKYQTFSWIKKDSQNVDASAIANERVRTAVNQELSKNGWRLVDENPDVLLSYDVLVERNVKQETEPVYTRPYTRVYYNPYTRRYGTIYYPPQFLGYDSYETPVREGTLTVTMIDAKTDKTVWQGWTTTEIQSGRMMSKEVDAGVRSIFRKFDMAKN
;
A
#
# COMPACT_ATOMS: atom_id res chain seq x y z
N MET A 1 -31.85 -25.57 -15.85
CA MET A 1 -31.80 -24.60 -14.76
C MET A 1 -30.62 -24.82 -13.76
N LYS A 2 -30.12 -26.04 -13.53
CA LYS A 2 -28.97 -26.30 -12.64
C LYS A 2 -27.62 -25.78 -13.17
N THR A 3 -27.39 -25.70 -14.45
CA THR A 3 -26.16 -25.26 -15.09
C THR A 3 -25.92 -23.74 -15.04
N ILE A 4 -26.97 -22.94 -14.94
CA ILE A 4 -26.89 -21.47 -14.88
C ILE A 4 -26.45 -20.99 -13.49
N ILE A 5 -26.81 -21.73 -12.43
CA ILE A 5 -26.47 -21.37 -11.04
C ILE A 5 -24.96 -21.59 -10.80
N PHE A 6 -24.34 -22.60 -11.41
CA PHE A 6 -22.89 -22.83 -11.29
C PHE A 6 -22.06 -21.75 -12.00
N GLY A 7 -22.56 -21.19 -13.11
CA GLY A 7 -21.89 -20.09 -13.82
C GLY A 7 -21.87 -18.77 -13.04
N LEU A 8 -22.94 -18.47 -12.30
CA LEU A 8 -23.01 -17.24 -11.49
C LEU A 8 -22.08 -17.28 -10.27
N PHE A 9 -21.83 -18.46 -9.70
CA PHE A 9 -20.94 -18.62 -8.55
C PHE A 9 -19.45 -18.47 -8.94
N ALA A 10 -19.07 -18.87 -10.16
CA ALA A 10 -17.70 -18.74 -10.65
C ALA A 10 -17.30 -17.28 -10.98
N ILE A 11 -18.26 -16.44 -11.37
CA ILE A 11 -18.01 -15.03 -11.68
C ILE A 11 -17.89 -14.18 -10.40
N ALA A 12 -18.57 -14.57 -9.31
CA ALA A 12 -18.52 -13.85 -8.03
C ALA A 12 -17.15 -13.98 -7.32
N SER A 13 -16.35 -14.98 -7.66
CA SER A 13 -15.04 -15.21 -7.02
C SER A 13 -13.89 -14.39 -7.62
N LEU A 14 -14.06 -13.72 -8.76
CA LEU A 14 -12.98 -12.94 -9.40
C LEU A 14 -12.87 -11.48 -8.92
N VAL A 15 -13.78 -10.99 -8.10
CA VAL A 15 -13.83 -9.56 -7.71
C VAL A 15 -13.02 -9.25 -6.44
N LEU A 16 -12.36 -10.23 -5.82
CA LEU A 16 -11.61 -10.07 -4.57
C LEU A 16 -10.09 -9.82 -4.74
N ALA A 17 -9.63 -9.50 -5.95
CA ALA A 17 -8.27 -8.99 -6.16
C ALA A 17 -8.18 -7.52 -5.70
N GLY A 18 -8.37 -7.28 -4.40
CA GLY A 18 -8.09 -5.99 -3.79
C GLY A 18 -6.60 -5.68 -3.92
N CYS A 19 -6.26 -4.46 -4.33
CA CYS A 19 -4.89 -3.94 -4.33
C CYS A 19 -4.28 -4.13 -2.93
N ALA A 20 -3.54 -5.21 -2.76
CA ALA A 20 -2.77 -5.41 -1.55
C ALA A 20 -1.53 -4.54 -1.65
N SER A 21 -1.41 -3.54 -0.78
CA SER A 21 -0.15 -2.82 -0.62
C SER A 21 0.96 -3.84 -0.34
N THR A 22 2.09 -3.70 -1.04
CA THR A 22 3.23 -4.60 -0.86
C THR A 22 3.88 -4.28 0.47
N ALA A 23 3.93 -5.26 1.37
CA ALA A 23 4.66 -5.14 2.62
C ALA A 23 5.97 -5.94 2.55
N TYR A 24 6.96 -5.47 3.29
CA TYR A 24 8.26 -6.09 3.45
C TYR A 24 8.49 -6.40 4.92
N ILE A 25 9.28 -7.43 5.21
CA ILE A 25 9.67 -7.79 6.57
C ILE A 25 11.14 -8.16 6.60
N GLU A 26 11.75 -7.87 7.73
CA GLU A 26 13.02 -8.43 8.18
C GLU A 26 12.81 -9.09 9.54
N LYS A 27 13.42 -10.24 9.76
CA LYS A 27 13.37 -10.95 11.04
C LYS A 27 14.73 -11.55 11.38
N ASP A 28 15.00 -11.69 12.66
CA ASP A 28 16.13 -12.48 13.12
C ASP A 28 15.79 -13.98 13.02
N ASP A 29 16.48 -14.69 12.14
CA ASP A 29 16.27 -16.12 11.88
C ASP A 29 16.59 -17.00 13.10
N ASN A 30 17.34 -16.49 14.09
CA ASN A 30 17.66 -17.20 15.33
C ASN A 30 16.60 -17.01 16.41
N THR A 31 15.59 -16.16 16.16
CA THR A 31 14.53 -15.85 17.12
C THR A 31 13.37 -16.83 17.00
N ASP A 32 13.05 -17.50 18.10
CA ASP A 32 11.86 -18.34 18.22
C ASP A 32 10.65 -17.52 18.64
N PHE A 33 9.85 -17.09 17.68
CA PHE A 33 8.65 -16.27 17.89
C PHE A 33 7.53 -16.99 18.66
N THR A 34 7.59 -18.32 18.79
CA THR A 34 6.56 -19.07 19.53
C THR A 34 6.63 -18.84 21.04
N LYS A 35 7.76 -18.33 21.52
CA LYS A 35 7.99 -17.97 22.93
C LYS A 35 7.36 -16.63 23.32
N TYR A 36 7.05 -15.78 22.37
CA TYR A 36 6.47 -14.47 22.63
C TYR A 36 4.95 -14.52 22.66
N GLN A 37 4.37 -14.04 23.76
CA GLN A 37 2.92 -14.02 23.97
C GLN A 37 2.42 -12.66 24.45
N THR A 38 3.34 -11.81 24.93
CA THR A 38 3.00 -10.52 25.52
C THR A 38 3.82 -9.39 24.92
N PHE A 39 3.20 -8.23 24.79
CA PHE A 39 3.87 -7.05 24.26
C PHE A 39 3.47 -5.79 25.01
N SER A 40 4.32 -4.77 24.92
CA SER A 40 4.05 -3.42 25.37
C SER A 40 4.58 -2.40 24.37
N TRP A 41 4.05 -1.19 24.40
CA TRP A 41 4.54 -0.10 23.56
C TRP A 41 5.66 0.67 24.25
N ILE A 42 6.74 0.97 23.51
CA ILE A 42 7.75 1.90 23.97
C ILE A 42 7.09 3.27 24.18
N LYS A 43 7.27 3.84 25.37
CA LYS A 43 6.83 5.22 25.65
C LYS A 43 7.75 6.16 24.88
N LYS A 44 7.25 6.79 23.81
CA LYS A 44 7.97 7.90 23.18
C LYS A 44 8.02 9.07 24.17
N ASP A 45 9.20 9.61 24.43
CA ASP A 45 9.33 10.85 25.15
C ASP A 45 8.57 11.96 24.43
N SER A 46 7.65 12.57 25.14
CA SER A 46 6.61 13.48 24.62
C SER A 46 7.15 14.88 24.28
N GLN A 47 8.35 15.03 23.75
CA GLN A 47 8.90 16.34 23.40
C GLN A 47 8.38 16.92 22.08
N ASN A 48 7.66 16.10 21.28
CA ASN A 48 6.92 16.58 20.11
C ASN A 48 5.47 16.13 20.23
N VAL A 49 4.63 16.99 20.80
CA VAL A 49 3.15 16.84 20.76
C VAL A 49 2.73 17.18 19.34
N ASP A 50 2.93 16.24 18.44
CA ASP A 50 2.53 16.39 17.05
C ASP A 50 1.01 16.36 16.90
N ALA A 51 0.53 17.15 15.96
CA ALA A 51 -0.85 17.21 15.47
C ALA A 51 -1.40 15.86 14.94
N SER A 52 -0.71 14.76 15.24
CA SER A 52 -1.00 13.39 14.77
C SER A 52 -1.41 12.44 15.90
N ALA A 53 -1.80 12.91 17.10
CA ALA A 53 -2.21 12.04 18.22
C ALA A 53 -3.26 11.01 17.77
N ILE A 54 -4.23 11.39 16.94
CA ILE A 54 -5.27 10.51 16.42
C ILE A 54 -4.66 9.45 15.47
N ALA A 55 -3.72 9.84 14.61
CA ALA A 55 -3.06 8.89 13.71
C ALA A 55 -2.17 7.90 14.49
N ASN A 56 -1.49 8.37 15.51
CA ASN A 56 -0.66 7.56 16.39
C ASN A 56 -1.50 6.51 17.12
N GLU A 57 -2.63 6.92 17.68
CA GLU A 57 -3.58 6.01 18.35
C GLU A 57 -4.16 5.00 17.36
N ARG A 58 -4.40 5.40 16.11
CA ARG A 58 -4.89 4.50 15.07
C ARG A 58 -3.91 3.40 14.73
N VAL A 59 -2.61 3.73 14.58
CA VAL A 59 -1.56 2.72 14.35
C VAL A 59 -1.53 1.72 15.50
N ARG A 60 -1.48 2.20 16.74
CA ARG A 60 -1.48 1.32 17.94
C ARG A 60 -2.70 0.41 17.98
N THR A 61 -3.88 0.96 17.76
CA THR A 61 -5.13 0.19 17.75
C THR A 61 -5.12 -0.89 16.69
N ALA A 62 -4.71 -0.58 15.45
CA ALA A 62 -4.65 -1.53 14.37
C ALA A 62 -3.63 -2.64 14.63
N VAL A 63 -2.43 -2.31 15.12
CA VAL A 63 -1.40 -3.29 15.49
C VAL A 63 -1.86 -4.18 16.64
N ASN A 64 -2.46 -3.60 17.69
CA ASN A 64 -2.99 -4.38 18.81
C ASN A 64 -4.02 -5.40 18.33
N GLN A 65 -4.91 -5.03 17.40
CA GLN A 65 -5.90 -5.93 16.84
C GLN A 65 -5.25 -7.09 16.07
N GLU A 66 -4.23 -6.83 15.25
CA GLU A 66 -3.56 -7.89 14.49
C GLU A 66 -2.77 -8.84 15.41
N LEU A 67 -2.05 -8.31 16.41
CA LEU A 67 -1.35 -9.16 17.38
C LEU A 67 -2.31 -9.98 18.25
N SER A 68 -3.45 -9.39 18.65
CA SER A 68 -4.48 -10.12 19.43
C SER A 68 -5.08 -11.29 18.63
N LYS A 69 -5.25 -11.16 17.30
CA LYS A 69 -5.67 -12.27 16.42
C LYS A 69 -4.64 -13.41 16.42
N ASN A 70 -3.38 -13.08 16.62
CA ASN A 70 -2.27 -14.02 16.74
C ASN A 70 -2.08 -14.56 18.17
N GLY A 71 -2.99 -14.26 19.09
CA GLY A 71 -2.95 -14.74 20.46
C GLY A 71 -2.02 -13.96 21.40
N TRP A 72 -1.45 -12.83 20.93
CA TRP A 72 -0.60 -11.98 21.75
C TRP A 72 -1.44 -11.01 22.61
N ARG A 73 -0.95 -10.66 23.79
CA ARG A 73 -1.64 -9.81 24.74
C ARG A 73 -0.84 -8.55 25.06
N LEU A 74 -1.51 -7.41 25.06
CA LEU A 74 -0.96 -6.15 25.57
C LEU A 74 -0.85 -6.22 27.10
N VAL A 75 0.31 -5.90 27.65
CA VAL A 75 0.59 -5.84 29.07
C VAL A 75 1.35 -4.55 29.43
N ASP A 76 1.20 -4.09 30.66
CA ASP A 76 1.88 -2.87 31.12
C ASP A 76 3.27 -3.18 31.69
N GLU A 77 3.46 -4.37 32.26
CA GLU A 77 4.69 -4.79 32.95
C GLU A 77 5.22 -6.12 32.40
N ASN A 78 6.53 -6.27 32.38
CA ASN A 78 7.25 -7.49 31.98
C ASN A 78 6.77 -8.09 30.65
N PRO A 79 6.69 -7.31 29.55
CA PRO A 79 6.37 -7.85 28.23
C PRO A 79 7.50 -8.75 27.72
N ASP A 80 7.17 -9.68 26.80
CA ASP A 80 8.17 -10.43 26.06
C ASP A 80 8.80 -9.56 24.97
N VAL A 81 7.98 -8.66 24.37
CA VAL A 81 8.38 -7.81 23.23
C VAL A 81 7.96 -6.37 23.47
N LEU A 82 8.86 -5.46 23.15
CA LEU A 82 8.58 -4.02 23.05
C LEU A 82 8.26 -3.67 21.61
N LEU A 83 7.20 -2.89 21.41
CA LEU A 83 6.77 -2.40 20.11
C LEU A 83 7.14 -0.92 19.92
N SER A 84 7.62 -0.62 18.73
CA SER A 84 7.75 0.74 18.23
C SER A 84 7.13 0.82 16.84
N TYR A 85 6.70 2.01 16.42
CA TYR A 85 6.32 2.29 15.04
C TYR A 85 6.86 3.65 14.62
N ASP A 86 7.00 3.82 13.32
CA ASP A 86 7.32 5.09 12.70
C ASP A 86 6.45 5.31 11.45
N VAL A 87 6.12 6.58 11.18
CA VAL A 87 5.38 6.99 9.97
C VAL A 87 6.15 8.12 9.33
N LEU A 88 6.79 7.81 8.21
CA LEU A 88 7.53 8.77 7.40
C LEU A 88 6.68 9.18 6.20
N VAL A 89 6.60 10.48 5.93
CA VAL A 89 5.94 11.03 4.73
C VAL A 89 6.95 11.81 3.93
N GLU A 90 7.21 11.35 2.71
CA GLU A 90 8.17 11.95 1.80
C GLU A 90 7.50 12.46 0.53
N ARG A 91 8.14 13.45 -0.10
CA ARG A 91 7.81 13.89 -1.45
C ARG A 91 8.71 13.16 -2.42
N ASN A 92 8.11 12.54 -3.42
CA ASN A 92 8.81 11.82 -4.45
C ASN A 92 8.29 12.27 -5.84
N VAL A 93 8.94 11.81 -6.90
CA VAL A 93 8.47 12.01 -8.27
C VAL A 93 8.25 10.66 -8.93
N LYS A 94 7.10 10.52 -9.57
CA LYS A 94 6.74 9.35 -10.34
C LYS A 94 6.87 9.68 -11.82
N GLN A 95 7.60 8.87 -12.55
CA GLN A 95 7.63 8.97 -14.01
C GLN A 95 6.39 8.29 -14.57
N GLU A 96 5.61 9.07 -15.32
CA GLU A 96 4.44 8.58 -16.05
C GLU A 96 4.69 8.71 -17.54
N THR A 97 4.15 7.78 -18.30
CA THR A 97 4.35 7.71 -19.75
C THR A 97 2.99 7.64 -20.43
N GLU A 98 2.72 8.60 -21.32
CA GLU A 98 1.49 8.66 -22.09
C GLU A 98 1.73 8.50 -23.58
N PRO A 99 0.87 7.76 -24.30
CA PRO A 99 0.96 7.66 -25.75
C PRO A 99 0.52 8.98 -26.40
N VAL A 100 1.35 9.50 -27.30
CA VAL A 100 1.09 10.72 -28.06
C VAL A 100 0.56 10.38 -29.44
N TYR A 101 -0.52 11.06 -29.85
CA TYR A 101 -1.14 10.89 -31.15
C TYR A 101 -1.24 12.22 -31.90
N THR A 102 -1.20 12.18 -33.24
CA THR A 102 -1.55 13.33 -34.07
C THR A 102 -3.01 13.68 -33.89
N ARG A 103 -3.35 14.96 -34.11
CA ARG A 103 -4.77 15.34 -34.21
C ARG A 103 -5.35 14.81 -35.53
N PRO A 104 -6.57 14.26 -35.53
CA PRO A 104 -7.22 13.87 -36.76
C PRO A 104 -7.55 15.14 -37.59
N TYR A 105 -7.43 15.01 -38.90
CA TYR A 105 -7.77 16.11 -39.80
C TYR A 105 -8.37 15.57 -41.10
N THR A 106 -9.06 16.44 -41.83
CA THR A 106 -9.71 16.11 -43.09
C THR A 106 -9.17 17.05 -44.18
N ARG A 107 -8.91 16.49 -45.34
CA ARG A 107 -8.57 17.25 -46.55
C ARG A 107 -9.65 17.12 -47.61
N VAL A 108 -9.99 18.20 -48.25
CA VAL A 108 -10.85 18.23 -49.42
C VAL A 108 -10.03 18.06 -50.65
N TYR A 109 -10.47 17.24 -51.57
CA TYR A 109 -9.87 17.10 -52.89
C TYR A 109 -10.93 17.21 -53.96
N TYR A 110 -10.54 17.65 -55.20
CA TYR A 110 -11.39 17.69 -56.36
C TYR A 110 -11.13 16.45 -57.24
N ASN A 111 -12.18 15.71 -57.58
CA ASN A 111 -12.11 14.60 -58.51
C ASN A 111 -12.45 15.10 -59.95
N PRO A 112 -11.49 15.17 -60.89
CA PRO A 112 -11.72 15.73 -62.22
C PRO A 112 -12.61 14.83 -63.11
N TYR A 113 -12.70 13.53 -62.80
CA TYR A 113 -13.50 12.57 -63.58
C TYR A 113 -15.00 12.69 -63.26
N THR A 114 -15.32 12.82 -61.97
CA THR A 114 -16.74 12.96 -61.51
C THR A 114 -17.16 14.41 -61.37
N ARG A 115 -16.21 15.38 -61.50
CA ARG A 115 -16.39 16.81 -61.27
C ARG A 115 -17.00 17.15 -59.90
N ARG A 116 -16.60 16.38 -58.87
CA ARG A 116 -17.09 16.54 -57.51
C ARG A 116 -15.94 16.71 -56.55
N TYR A 117 -16.24 17.40 -55.41
CA TYR A 117 -15.32 17.44 -54.28
C TYR A 117 -15.61 16.22 -53.38
N GLY A 118 -14.54 15.62 -52.89
CA GLY A 118 -14.55 14.59 -51.91
C GLY A 118 -13.73 14.98 -50.68
N THR A 119 -13.77 14.22 -49.61
CA THR A 119 -13.01 14.41 -48.42
C THR A 119 -12.22 13.16 -48.10
N ILE A 120 -10.94 13.36 -47.65
CA ILE A 120 -10.11 12.30 -47.10
C ILE A 120 -9.93 12.58 -45.62
N TYR A 121 -10.32 11.60 -44.81
CA TYR A 121 -10.11 11.64 -43.36
C TYR A 121 -8.78 10.99 -43.01
N TYR A 122 -7.96 11.70 -42.24
CA TYR A 122 -6.71 11.21 -41.69
C TYR A 122 -6.92 10.94 -40.18
N PRO A 123 -6.96 9.68 -39.75
CA PRO A 123 -7.16 9.32 -38.35
C PRO A 123 -5.93 9.71 -37.53
N PRO A 124 -6.06 9.78 -36.18
CA PRO A 124 -4.91 9.95 -35.28
C PRO A 124 -3.85 8.89 -35.54
N GLN A 125 -2.61 9.32 -35.66
CA GLN A 125 -1.45 8.44 -35.82
C GLN A 125 -0.62 8.46 -34.56
N PHE A 126 -0.19 7.30 -34.11
CA PHE A 126 0.68 7.18 -32.95
C PHE A 126 2.07 7.76 -33.27
N LEU A 127 2.56 8.68 -32.42
CA LEU A 127 3.83 9.36 -32.54
C LEU A 127 4.92 8.81 -31.62
N GLY A 128 4.53 8.02 -30.63
CA GLY A 128 5.43 7.54 -29.59
C GLY A 128 4.86 7.76 -28.20
N TYR A 129 5.74 7.73 -27.21
CA TYR A 129 5.41 8.00 -25.82
C TYR A 129 6.10 9.27 -25.36
N ASP A 130 5.38 10.09 -24.61
CA ASP A 130 5.94 11.21 -23.85
C ASP A 130 6.05 10.80 -22.38
N SER A 131 7.15 11.20 -21.73
CA SER A 131 7.41 10.89 -20.32
C SER A 131 7.45 12.19 -19.53
N TYR A 132 6.66 12.26 -18.48
CA TYR A 132 6.64 13.41 -17.58
C TYR A 132 6.71 12.97 -16.12
N GLU A 133 7.19 13.87 -15.29
CA GLU A 133 7.33 13.64 -13.85
C GLU A 133 6.12 14.24 -13.12
N THR A 134 5.45 13.39 -12.36
CA THR A 134 4.35 13.82 -11.49
C THR A 134 4.81 13.79 -10.03
N PRO A 135 4.75 14.92 -9.30
CA PRO A 135 5.07 14.92 -7.89
C PRO A 135 4.04 14.13 -7.10
N VAL A 136 4.52 13.13 -6.37
CA VAL A 136 3.71 12.28 -5.49
C VAL A 136 4.17 12.41 -4.04
N ARG A 137 3.32 12.02 -3.11
CA ARG A 137 3.68 11.84 -1.71
C ARG A 137 3.56 10.38 -1.35
N GLU A 138 4.56 9.88 -0.66
CA GLU A 138 4.59 8.51 -0.19
C GLU A 138 4.63 8.47 1.33
N GLY A 139 3.79 7.64 1.91
CA GLY A 139 3.76 7.35 3.34
C GLY A 139 4.32 5.96 3.60
N THR A 140 5.38 5.88 4.39
CA THR A 140 5.95 4.62 4.86
C THR A 140 5.59 4.40 6.31
N LEU A 141 4.87 3.31 6.58
CA LEU A 141 4.59 2.83 7.93
C LEU A 141 5.54 1.68 8.25
N THR A 142 6.30 1.82 9.33
CA THR A 142 7.19 0.79 9.86
C THR A 142 6.73 0.37 11.25
N VAL A 143 6.72 -0.93 11.53
CA VAL A 143 6.49 -1.52 12.86
C VAL A 143 7.70 -2.34 13.23
N THR A 144 8.23 -2.13 14.44
CA THR A 144 9.45 -2.80 14.94
C THR A 144 9.13 -3.54 16.23
N MET A 145 9.61 -4.77 16.34
CA MET A 145 9.57 -5.61 17.54
C MET A 145 10.96 -5.78 18.12
N ILE A 146 11.09 -5.51 19.41
CA ILE A 146 12.34 -5.58 20.16
C ILE A 146 12.13 -6.59 21.28
N ASP A 147 13.02 -7.56 21.41
CA ASP A 147 13.02 -8.49 22.56
C ASP A 147 13.28 -7.71 23.85
N ALA A 148 12.36 -7.78 24.80
CA ALA A 148 12.39 -6.97 26.01
C ALA A 148 13.52 -7.36 26.98
N LYS A 149 14.13 -8.54 26.82
CA LYS A 149 15.21 -9.01 27.70
C LYS A 149 16.59 -8.70 27.16
N THR A 150 16.73 -8.67 25.82
CA THR A 150 18.03 -8.50 25.17
C THR A 150 18.20 -7.15 24.49
N ASP A 151 17.14 -6.34 24.42
CA ASP A 151 17.05 -5.06 23.68
C ASP A 151 17.43 -5.17 22.19
N LYS A 152 17.32 -6.38 21.62
CA LYS A 152 17.60 -6.61 20.19
C LYS A 152 16.32 -6.50 19.37
N THR A 153 16.42 -5.85 18.23
CA THR A 153 15.37 -5.91 17.21
C THR A 153 15.29 -7.33 16.69
N VAL A 154 14.13 -7.95 16.82
CA VAL A 154 13.88 -9.34 16.39
C VAL A 154 13.03 -9.40 15.13
N TRP A 155 12.27 -8.35 14.86
CA TRP A 155 11.44 -8.26 13.67
C TRP A 155 11.14 -6.81 13.32
N GLN A 156 11.06 -6.54 12.02
CA GLN A 156 10.63 -5.26 11.49
C GLN A 156 9.80 -5.50 10.23
N GLY A 157 8.68 -4.79 10.11
CA GLY A 157 7.84 -4.85 8.94
C GLY A 157 7.45 -3.46 8.48
N TRP A 158 7.47 -3.21 7.17
CA TRP A 158 7.10 -1.92 6.61
C TRP A 158 6.32 -2.02 5.31
N THR A 159 5.60 -0.97 5.00
CA THR A 159 4.90 -0.80 3.74
C THR A 159 4.92 0.66 3.33
N THR A 160 5.07 0.91 2.03
CA THR A 160 5.00 2.25 1.46
C THR A 160 3.76 2.34 0.57
N THR A 161 3.04 3.44 0.66
CA THR A 161 1.87 3.72 -0.17
C THR A 161 1.85 5.18 -0.61
N GLU A 162 1.37 5.42 -1.82
CA GLU A 162 1.09 6.77 -2.29
C GLU A 162 -0.08 7.36 -1.50
N ILE A 163 0.09 8.59 -1.03
CA ILE A 163 -0.91 9.30 -0.23
C ILE A 163 -1.26 10.65 -0.88
N GLN A 164 -2.53 11.01 -0.83
CA GLN A 164 -2.99 12.28 -1.39
C GLN A 164 -2.84 13.46 -0.41
N SER A 165 -2.76 13.17 0.88
CA SER A 165 -2.63 14.16 1.94
C SER A 165 -1.20 14.22 2.50
N GLY A 166 -0.87 15.26 3.26
CA GLY A 166 0.42 15.38 3.94
C GLY A 166 0.64 14.38 5.08
N ARG A 167 -0.28 13.43 5.29
CA ARG A 167 -0.22 12.38 6.33
C ARG A 167 -0.99 11.15 5.88
N MET A 168 -0.63 10.00 6.42
CA MET A 168 -1.42 8.78 6.23
C MET A 168 -2.77 8.91 6.96
N MET A 169 -3.85 8.61 6.24
CA MET A 169 -5.21 8.58 6.80
C MET A 169 -5.51 7.21 7.40
N SER A 170 -6.57 7.11 8.21
CA SER A 170 -6.93 5.87 8.91
C SER A 170 -7.04 4.65 7.99
N LYS A 171 -7.58 4.83 6.79
CA LYS A 171 -7.75 3.73 5.81
C LYS A 171 -6.41 3.18 5.33
N GLU A 172 -5.44 4.06 5.06
CA GLU A 172 -4.09 3.70 4.62
C GLU A 172 -3.32 3.02 5.74
N VAL A 173 -3.44 3.53 6.98
CA VAL A 173 -2.86 2.92 8.18
C VAL A 173 -3.39 1.51 8.38
N ASP A 174 -4.72 1.32 8.37
CA ASP A 174 -5.34 0.00 8.58
C ASP A 174 -4.95 -0.99 7.48
N ALA A 175 -4.89 -0.54 6.23
CA ALA A 175 -4.47 -1.38 5.11
C ALA A 175 -2.98 -1.76 5.23
N GLY A 176 -2.13 -0.80 5.60
CA GLY A 176 -0.71 -1.00 5.80
C GLY A 176 -0.43 -2.00 6.92
N VAL A 177 -1.02 -1.80 8.10
CA VAL A 177 -0.87 -2.73 9.23
C VAL A 177 -1.30 -4.13 8.85
N ARG A 178 -2.48 -4.31 8.26
CA ARG A 178 -2.92 -5.65 7.80
C ARG A 178 -1.96 -6.27 6.78
N SER A 179 -1.40 -5.49 5.88
CA SER A 179 -0.44 -5.99 4.90
C SER A 179 0.86 -6.48 5.56
N ILE A 180 1.38 -5.72 6.52
CA ILE A 180 2.58 -6.05 7.30
C ILE A 180 2.34 -7.34 8.11
N PHE A 181 1.23 -7.41 8.86
CA PHE A 181 0.97 -8.56 9.73
C PHE A 181 0.59 -9.84 9.00
N ARG A 182 0.07 -9.76 7.80
CA ARG A 182 -0.07 -10.94 6.91
C ARG A 182 1.29 -11.57 6.58
N LYS A 183 2.35 -10.77 6.45
CA LYS A 183 3.71 -11.27 6.28
C LYS A 183 4.30 -11.82 7.58
N PHE A 184 3.92 -11.26 8.72
CA PHE A 184 4.31 -11.76 10.03
C PHE A 184 3.81 -13.18 10.27
N ASP A 185 2.55 -13.48 9.95
CA ASP A 185 1.97 -14.84 10.07
C ASP A 185 2.72 -15.86 9.21
N MET A 186 3.12 -15.49 7.98
CA MET A 186 3.91 -16.38 7.12
C MET A 186 5.35 -16.58 7.64
N ALA A 187 5.88 -15.66 8.42
CA ALA A 187 7.24 -15.75 8.96
C ALA A 187 7.32 -16.60 10.24
N LYS A 188 6.19 -16.89 10.89
CA LYS A 188 6.11 -17.76 12.08
C LYS A 188 6.17 -19.25 11.75
N ASN A 189 5.84 -19.63 10.52
CA ASN A 189 5.89 -21.01 10.00
C ASN A 189 7.22 -21.23 9.30
#